data_503ba36474d92e0560f5d7ca23da5a2c
#
_entry.id   503ba36474d92e0560f5d7ca23da5a2c
#
_cell.length_a   1.000
_cell.length_b   1.000
_cell.length_c   1.000
_cell.angle_alpha   90.00
_cell.angle_beta   90.00
_cell.angle_gamma   90.00
#
_symmetry.space_group_name_H-M   'P 1'
#
loop_
_entity.id
_entity.type
_entity.pdbx_description
1 polymer ?
#
loop_
_entity_poly.entity_id
_entity_poly.type
_entity_poly.pdbx_seq_one_letter_code
_entity_poly.pdbx_strand_id
1 'polypeptide(L)'
;LILFFKSQFEWSFLMKGNRDVINQLNQVLYHHLTAINQNFLHSRMFNDWGIEQLGSAEYKESIRQMKHADKIIERILFLEGLPNLQHLGKLYIGQHTVEVLNCDVRKVNENIEAIQAAVKLAEEQLDYVTRDLVQEILEKEEEWLDWTTTQLDLVETVGLENYIQSQI
;
A
#
# COMPACT_ATOMS: atom_id res chain seq x y z
N LEU A 1 -46.59 -0.81 14.11
CA LEU A 1 -45.64 -1.86 13.66
C LEU A 1 -44.97 -1.48 12.33
N ILE A 2 -45.76 -0.93 11.38
CA ILE A 2 -45.29 -0.51 10.04
C ILE A 2 -44.35 0.71 10.10
N LEU A 3 -44.56 1.66 11.00
CA LEU A 3 -43.71 2.83 11.21
C LEU A 3 -42.33 2.47 11.82
N PHE A 4 -42.24 1.44 12.66
CA PHE A 4 -41.00 0.97 13.26
C PHE A 4 -40.10 0.25 12.24
N PHE A 5 -40.71 -0.52 11.32
CA PHE A 5 -39.96 -1.17 10.23
C PHE A 5 -39.40 -0.17 9.20
N LYS A 6 -40.12 0.93 8.93
CA LYS A 6 -39.70 1.96 7.99
C LYS A 6 -38.49 2.75 8.54
N SER A 7 -38.44 3.01 9.85
CA SER A 7 -37.31 3.71 10.48
C SER A 7 -36.03 2.86 10.51
N GLN A 8 -36.12 1.55 10.78
CA GLN A 8 -34.94 0.66 10.74
C GLN A 8 -34.38 0.50 9.33
N PHE A 9 -35.21 0.51 8.29
CA PHE A 9 -34.77 0.41 6.91
C PHE A 9 -34.09 1.70 6.43
N GLU A 10 -34.56 2.87 6.85
CA GLU A 10 -33.92 4.16 6.52
C GLU A 10 -32.57 4.34 7.22
N TRP A 11 -32.42 3.89 8.48
CA TRP A 11 -31.14 3.95 9.20
C TRP A 11 -30.10 2.99 8.59
N SER A 12 -30.49 1.81 8.17
CA SER A 12 -29.61 0.86 7.46
C SER A 12 -29.10 1.44 6.13
N PHE A 13 -29.92 2.22 5.42
CA PHE A 13 -29.55 2.84 4.15
C PHE A 13 -28.59 4.02 4.33
N LEU A 14 -28.71 4.78 5.41
CA LEU A 14 -27.85 5.91 5.76
C LEU A 14 -26.47 5.50 6.25
N MET A 15 -26.29 4.27 6.75
CA MET A 15 -25.01 3.73 7.25
C MET A 15 -24.24 2.94 6.20
N LYS A 16 -24.83 2.63 5.06
CA LYS A 16 -24.17 1.88 3.99
C LYS A 16 -23.27 2.78 3.17
N GLY A 17 -21.98 2.43 3.12
CA GLY A 17 -20.99 3.20 2.36
C GLY A 17 -21.24 3.20 0.85
N ASN A 18 -20.68 4.18 0.16
CA ASN A 18 -20.75 4.26 -1.29
C ASN A 18 -20.04 3.06 -1.93
N ARG A 19 -20.71 2.39 -2.87
CA ARG A 19 -20.19 1.17 -3.51
C ARG A 19 -18.90 1.44 -4.29
N ASP A 20 -18.78 2.58 -4.95
CA ASP A 20 -17.61 2.91 -5.75
C ASP A 20 -16.41 3.18 -4.85
N VAL A 21 -16.63 3.83 -3.68
CA VAL A 21 -15.58 4.01 -2.66
C VAL A 21 -15.11 2.66 -2.12
N ILE A 22 -16.01 1.74 -1.81
CA ILE A 22 -15.66 0.39 -1.35
C ILE A 22 -14.86 -0.37 -2.41
N ASN A 23 -15.28 -0.29 -3.68
CA ASN A 23 -14.55 -0.92 -4.79
C ASN A 23 -13.15 -0.33 -4.95
N GLN A 24 -13.01 0.99 -4.85
CA GLN A 24 -11.71 1.65 -4.94
C GLN A 24 -10.81 1.32 -3.75
N LEU A 25 -11.35 1.23 -2.52
CA LEU A 25 -10.60 0.74 -1.36
C LEU A 25 -10.11 -0.70 -1.54
N ASN A 26 -10.89 -1.57 -2.18
CA ASN A 26 -10.45 -2.91 -2.54
C ASN A 26 -9.33 -2.91 -3.58
N GLN A 27 -9.28 -1.94 -4.51
CA GLN A 27 -8.13 -1.76 -5.40
C GLN A 27 -6.88 -1.33 -4.63
N VAL A 28 -7.00 -0.38 -3.70
CA VAL A 28 -5.89 0.00 -2.82
C VAL A 28 -5.42 -1.19 -1.98
N LEU A 29 -6.34 -1.96 -1.41
CA LEU A 29 -6.03 -3.18 -0.66
C LEU A 29 -5.26 -4.20 -1.51
N TYR A 30 -5.69 -4.44 -2.76
CA TYR A 30 -5.00 -5.30 -3.71
C TYR A 30 -3.53 -4.92 -3.89
N HIS A 31 -3.25 -3.63 -4.05
CA HIS A 31 -1.88 -3.13 -4.21
C HIS A 31 -1.04 -3.31 -2.94
N HIS A 32 -1.61 -3.02 -1.75
CA HIS A 32 -0.91 -3.23 -0.48
C HIS A 32 -0.62 -4.72 -0.20
N LEU A 33 -1.60 -5.61 -0.41
CA LEU A 33 -1.39 -7.06 -0.24
C LEU A 33 -0.30 -7.60 -1.18
N THR A 34 -0.21 -7.07 -2.39
CA THR A 34 0.85 -7.40 -3.34
C THR A 34 2.21 -6.87 -2.88
N ALA A 35 2.26 -5.63 -2.40
CA ALA A 35 3.48 -5.00 -1.90
C ALA A 35 4.03 -5.70 -0.64
N ILE A 36 3.16 -6.17 0.27
CA ILE A 36 3.58 -6.99 1.43
C ILE A 36 4.45 -8.17 0.97
N ASN A 37 3.96 -8.93 0.00
CA ASN A 37 4.65 -10.12 -0.50
C ASN A 37 5.97 -9.75 -1.22
N GLN A 38 5.96 -8.69 -2.03
CA GLN A 38 7.15 -8.25 -2.76
C GLN A 38 8.26 -7.79 -1.81
N ASN A 39 7.97 -6.84 -0.92
CA ASN A 39 8.96 -6.32 0.04
C ASN A 39 9.45 -7.43 0.99
N PHE A 40 8.55 -8.32 1.42
CA PHE A 40 8.96 -9.45 2.26
C PHE A 40 9.96 -10.37 1.56
N LEU A 41 9.72 -10.72 0.29
CA LEU A 41 10.65 -11.54 -0.49
C LEU A 41 11.97 -10.81 -0.73
N HIS A 42 11.93 -9.53 -1.15
CA HIS A 42 13.14 -8.71 -1.34
C HIS A 42 13.96 -8.60 -0.06
N SER A 43 13.31 -8.44 1.10
CA SER A 43 14.00 -8.48 2.40
C SER A 43 14.79 -9.78 2.60
N ARG A 44 14.19 -10.93 2.31
CA ARG A 44 14.86 -12.22 2.46
C ARG A 44 16.00 -12.41 1.48
N MET A 45 15.83 -11.93 0.25
CA MET A 45 16.88 -11.95 -0.78
C MET A 45 18.07 -11.09 -0.38
N PHE A 46 17.85 -9.86 0.09
CA PHE A 46 18.92 -9.00 0.58
C PHE A 46 19.67 -9.62 1.76
N ASN A 47 18.96 -10.22 2.72
CA ASN A 47 19.61 -10.92 3.83
C ASN A 47 20.45 -12.13 3.37
N ASP A 48 19.97 -12.89 2.38
CA ASP A 48 20.70 -14.00 1.77
C ASP A 48 21.97 -13.53 1.05
N TRP A 49 21.93 -12.34 0.46
CA TRP A 49 23.09 -11.71 -0.19
C TRP A 49 24.05 -11.00 0.80
N GLY A 50 23.73 -10.99 2.09
CA GLY A 50 24.52 -10.33 3.12
C GLY A 50 24.37 -8.80 3.16
N ILE A 51 23.31 -8.25 2.55
CA ILE A 51 23.03 -6.79 2.49
C ILE A 51 21.98 -6.47 3.56
N GLU A 52 22.39 -6.53 4.83
CA GLU A 52 21.46 -6.58 5.97
C GLU A 52 20.65 -5.29 6.15
N GLN A 53 21.23 -4.12 5.86
CA GLN A 53 20.53 -2.85 6.04
C GLN A 53 19.36 -2.70 5.05
N LEU A 54 19.57 -3.07 3.79
CA LEU A 54 18.48 -3.11 2.81
C LEU A 54 17.45 -4.17 3.17
N GLY A 55 17.88 -5.35 3.58
CA GLY A 55 16.98 -6.41 4.06
C GLY A 55 16.10 -5.96 5.23
N SER A 56 16.67 -5.19 6.17
CA SER A 56 15.93 -4.60 7.29
C SER A 56 14.94 -3.53 6.84
N ALA A 57 15.31 -2.68 5.89
CA ALA A 57 14.44 -1.64 5.35
C ALA A 57 13.22 -2.27 4.64
N GLU A 58 13.46 -3.24 3.77
CA GLU A 58 12.39 -3.99 3.07
C GLU A 58 11.45 -4.72 4.04
N TYR A 59 12.00 -5.32 5.08
CA TYR A 59 11.17 -5.98 6.09
C TYR A 59 10.25 -5.00 6.82
N LYS A 60 10.80 -3.84 7.24
CA LYS A 60 10.00 -2.80 7.88
C LYS A 60 8.91 -2.27 6.95
N GLU A 61 9.24 -2.14 5.67
CA GLU A 61 8.26 -1.72 4.66
C GLU A 61 7.15 -2.75 4.48
N SER A 62 7.47 -4.04 4.39
CA SER A 62 6.47 -5.11 4.34
C SER A 62 5.49 -5.04 5.53
N ILE A 63 6.00 -4.80 6.75
CA ILE A 63 5.16 -4.62 7.94
C ILE A 63 4.32 -3.33 7.87
N ARG A 64 4.86 -2.25 7.32
CA ARG A 64 4.11 -0.99 7.12
C ARG A 64 2.96 -1.19 6.14
N GLN A 65 3.20 -1.88 5.03
CA GLN A 65 2.18 -2.24 4.04
C GLN A 65 1.05 -3.10 4.68
N MET A 66 1.40 -4.02 5.57
CA MET A 66 0.42 -4.81 6.33
C MET A 66 -0.46 -3.93 7.23
N LYS A 67 0.11 -2.94 7.91
CA LYS A 67 -0.64 -1.99 8.75
C LYS A 67 -1.57 -1.10 7.92
N HIS A 68 -1.15 -0.71 6.71
CA HIS A 68 -2.02 0.01 5.78
C HIS A 68 -3.19 -0.86 5.32
N ALA A 69 -2.91 -2.12 4.95
CA ALA A 69 -3.96 -3.08 4.59
C ALA A 69 -4.98 -3.27 5.72
N ASP A 70 -4.52 -3.37 6.97
CA ASP A 70 -5.37 -3.50 8.15
C ASP A 70 -6.34 -2.31 8.29
N LYS A 71 -5.84 -1.08 8.23
CA LYS A 71 -6.67 0.13 8.26
C LYS A 71 -7.72 0.18 7.12
N ILE A 72 -7.33 -0.26 5.92
CA ILE A 72 -8.22 -0.30 4.75
C ILE A 72 -9.31 -1.36 4.95
N ILE A 73 -8.96 -2.54 5.45
CA ILE A 73 -9.91 -3.62 5.77
C ILE A 73 -10.94 -3.14 6.80
N GLU A 74 -10.48 -2.52 7.90
CA GLU A 74 -11.38 -1.95 8.92
C GLU A 74 -12.34 -0.93 8.31
N ARG A 75 -11.85 -0.05 7.42
CA ARG A 75 -12.69 0.95 6.76
C ARG A 75 -13.72 0.34 5.83
N ILE A 76 -13.34 -0.66 5.03
CA ILE A 76 -14.27 -1.38 4.15
C ILE A 76 -15.38 -2.05 4.96
N LEU A 77 -15.04 -2.71 6.07
CA LEU A 77 -16.01 -3.35 6.96
C LEU A 77 -16.94 -2.33 7.64
N PHE A 78 -16.40 -1.19 8.07
CA PHE A 78 -17.21 -0.09 8.62
C PHE A 78 -18.23 0.43 7.60
N LEU A 79 -17.86 0.50 6.33
CA LEU A 79 -18.74 0.90 5.21
C LEU A 79 -19.71 -0.22 4.77
N GLU A 80 -19.75 -1.34 5.49
CA GLU A 80 -20.55 -2.54 5.18
C GLU A 80 -20.15 -3.21 3.85
N GLY A 81 -18.90 -3.04 3.43
CA GLY A 81 -18.30 -3.71 2.28
C GLY A 81 -17.63 -5.04 2.66
N LEU A 82 -17.25 -5.82 1.66
CA LEU A 82 -16.48 -7.05 1.82
C LEU A 82 -15.05 -6.83 1.35
N PRO A 83 -14.03 -6.90 2.25
CA PRO A 83 -12.62 -6.84 1.85
C PRO A 83 -12.24 -8.04 0.98
N ASN A 84 -11.56 -7.79 -0.14
CA ASN A 84 -11.09 -8.83 -1.04
C ASN A 84 -9.61 -9.13 -0.79
N LEU A 85 -9.32 -10.21 -0.04
CA LEU A 85 -7.97 -10.67 0.26
C LEU A 85 -7.46 -11.74 -0.73
N GLN A 86 -8.29 -12.20 -1.65
CA GLN A 86 -7.93 -13.25 -2.60
C GLN A 86 -7.32 -12.71 -3.89
N HIS A 87 -7.59 -11.46 -4.23
CA HIS A 87 -7.05 -10.82 -5.42
C HIS A 87 -5.66 -10.26 -5.13
N LEU A 88 -4.64 -10.93 -5.65
CA LEU A 88 -3.23 -10.54 -5.53
C LEU A 88 -2.66 -10.25 -6.91
N GLY A 89 -1.76 -9.27 -6.97
CA GLY A 89 -1.12 -8.84 -8.19
C GLY A 89 0.19 -9.58 -8.50
N LYS A 90 0.73 -9.26 -9.66
CA LYS A 90 2.06 -9.71 -10.06
C LYS A 90 3.12 -9.08 -9.18
N LEU A 91 4.07 -9.90 -8.70
CA LEU A 91 5.27 -9.43 -8.04
C LEU A 91 6.33 -9.04 -9.09
N TYR A 92 7.04 -7.96 -8.82
CA TYR A 92 8.23 -7.57 -9.56
C TYR A 92 9.45 -7.94 -8.71
N ILE A 93 10.14 -9.00 -9.10
CA ILE A 93 11.24 -9.56 -8.31
C ILE A 93 12.56 -9.31 -9.05
N GLY A 94 13.44 -8.52 -8.41
CA GLY A 94 14.77 -8.24 -8.91
C GLY A 94 15.75 -9.40 -8.62
N GLN A 95 16.77 -9.54 -9.45
CA GLN A 95 17.81 -10.56 -9.29
C GLN A 95 19.13 -10.00 -8.72
N HIS A 96 19.24 -8.70 -8.60
CA HIS A 96 20.36 -7.98 -7.99
C HIS A 96 19.89 -6.63 -7.42
N THR A 97 20.72 -6.01 -6.61
CA THR A 97 20.37 -4.82 -5.81
C THR A 97 19.67 -3.71 -6.59
N VAL A 98 20.23 -3.29 -7.73
CA VAL A 98 19.65 -2.20 -8.55
C VAL A 98 18.30 -2.60 -9.13
N GLU A 99 18.17 -3.84 -9.59
CA GLU A 99 16.92 -4.34 -10.15
C GLU A 99 15.83 -4.43 -9.09
N VAL A 100 16.16 -4.89 -7.86
CA VAL A 100 15.24 -4.91 -6.73
C VAL A 100 14.72 -3.51 -6.45
N LEU A 101 15.60 -2.52 -6.28
CA LEU A 101 15.20 -1.13 -6.03
C LEU A 101 14.31 -0.56 -7.13
N ASN A 102 14.62 -0.86 -8.41
CA ASN A 102 13.76 -0.44 -9.53
C ASN A 102 12.39 -1.14 -9.52
N CYS A 103 12.34 -2.41 -9.16
CA CYS A 103 11.07 -3.14 -8.98
C CYS A 103 10.21 -2.52 -7.88
N ASP A 104 10.83 -2.06 -6.78
CA ASP A 104 10.13 -1.42 -5.69
C ASP A 104 9.65 0.00 -6.06
N VAL A 105 10.45 0.77 -6.79
CA VAL A 105 9.99 2.06 -7.37
C VAL A 105 8.76 1.85 -8.26
N ARG A 106 8.77 0.82 -9.10
CA ARG A 106 7.61 0.49 -9.93
C ARG A 106 6.38 0.16 -9.09
N LYS A 107 6.55 -0.68 -8.05
CA LYS A 107 5.44 -1.12 -7.20
C LYS A 107 4.86 0.04 -6.41
N VAL A 108 5.68 0.89 -5.79
CA VAL A 108 5.20 2.04 -5.02
C VAL A 108 4.48 3.06 -5.90
N ASN A 109 4.90 3.29 -7.14
CA ASN A 109 4.17 4.16 -8.06
C ASN A 109 2.78 3.61 -8.40
N GLU A 110 2.63 2.30 -8.60
CA GLU A 110 1.31 1.68 -8.77
C GLU A 110 0.42 1.84 -7.54
N ASN A 111 0.99 1.72 -6.33
CA ASN A 111 0.28 1.98 -5.07
C ASN A 111 -0.19 3.44 -4.99
N ILE A 112 0.70 4.39 -5.27
CA ILE A 112 0.40 5.83 -5.26
C ILE A 112 -0.74 6.16 -6.21
N GLU A 113 -0.72 5.67 -7.45
CA GLU A 113 -1.79 5.88 -8.43
C GLU A 113 -3.15 5.39 -7.91
N ALA A 114 -3.20 4.19 -7.34
CA ALA A 114 -4.43 3.62 -6.79
C ALA A 114 -4.95 4.41 -5.59
N ILE A 115 -4.06 4.89 -4.72
CA ILE A 115 -4.41 5.69 -3.54
C ILE A 115 -4.89 7.08 -3.96
N GLN A 116 -4.23 7.74 -4.92
CA GLN A 116 -4.66 9.04 -5.47
C GLN A 116 -6.07 8.95 -6.07
N ALA A 117 -6.38 7.86 -6.78
CA ALA A 117 -7.73 7.61 -7.28
C ALA A 117 -8.74 7.44 -6.13
N ALA A 118 -8.34 6.79 -5.02
CA ALA A 118 -9.20 6.65 -3.83
C ALA A 118 -9.42 7.98 -3.11
N VAL A 119 -8.39 8.81 -2.95
CA VAL A 119 -8.50 10.17 -2.39
C VAL A 119 -9.50 10.99 -3.18
N LYS A 120 -9.32 11.06 -4.50
CA LYS A 120 -10.19 11.80 -5.41
C LYS A 120 -11.64 11.33 -5.31
N LEU A 121 -11.88 10.02 -5.39
CA LEU A 121 -13.22 9.46 -5.35
C LEU A 121 -13.91 9.71 -3.99
N ALA A 122 -13.19 9.52 -2.89
CA ALA A 122 -13.72 9.78 -1.56
C ALA A 122 -14.13 11.25 -1.38
N GLU A 123 -13.32 12.20 -1.88
CA GLU A 123 -13.64 13.62 -1.92
C GLU A 123 -14.91 13.91 -2.73
N GLU A 124 -15.02 13.35 -3.94
CA GLU A 124 -16.20 13.50 -4.82
C GLU A 124 -17.48 12.95 -4.18
N GLN A 125 -17.35 11.90 -3.36
CA GLN A 125 -18.47 11.28 -2.65
C GLN A 125 -18.71 11.87 -1.25
N LEU A 126 -17.99 12.93 -0.87
CA LEU A 126 -18.07 13.60 0.43
C LEU A 126 -17.74 12.66 1.61
N ASP A 127 -17.01 11.57 1.36
CA ASP A 127 -16.51 10.64 2.37
C ASP A 127 -15.12 11.12 2.87
N TYR A 128 -15.14 12.17 3.65
CA TYR A 128 -13.93 12.83 4.15
C TYR A 128 -13.12 11.95 5.10
N VAL A 129 -13.75 11.01 5.81
CA VAL A 129 -13.05 10.08 6.70
C VAL A 129 -12.24 9.06 5.90
N THR A 130 -12.81 8.51 4.82
CA THR A 130 -12.04 7.66 3.89
C THR A 130 -10.95 8.46 3.20
N ARG A 131 -11.24 9.69 2.75
CA ARG A 131 -10.25 10.56 2.13
C ARG A 131 -9.04 10.78 3.05
N ASP A 132 -9.27 11.15 4.31
CA ASP A 132 -8.20 11.42 5.27
C ASP A 132 -7.37 10.16 5.56
N LEU A 133 -8.04 9.00 5.69
CA LEU A 133 -7.36 7.73 5.87
C LEU A 133 -6.40 7.40 4.71
N VAL A 134 -6.89 7.47 3.47
CA VAL A 134 -6.06 7.13 2.30
C VAL A 134 -5.02 8.19 2.01
N GLN A 135 -5.26 9.45 2.37
CA GLN A 135 -4.26 10.52 2.28
C GLN A 135 -3.09 10.29 3.24
N GLU A 136 -3.34 9.88 4.48
CA GLU A 136 -2.29 9.49 5.44
C GLU A 136 -1.42 8.35 4.87
N ILE A 137 -2.05 7.38 4.22
CA ILE A 137 -1.35 6.27 3.56
C ILE A 137 -0.53 6.80 2.37
N LEU A 138 -1.08 7.71 1.56
CA LEU A 138 -0.37 8.32 0.43
C LEU A 138 0.95 8.98 0.86
N GLU A 139 0.92 9.75 1.94
CA GLU A 139 2.12 10.40 2.49
C GLU A 139 3.23 9.36 2.81
N LYS A 140 2.85 8.20 3.31
CA LYS A 140 3.81 7.12 3.63
C LYS A 140 4.34 6.40 2.38
N GLU A 141 3.53 6.28 1.34
CA GLU A 141 4.02 5.74 0.06
C GLU A 141 4.98 6.73 -0.62
N GLU A 142 4.72 8.03 -0.55
CA GLU A 142 5.64 9.06 -1.05
C GLU A 142 6.98 9.06 -0.29
N GLU A 143 6.97 8.88 1.04
CA GLU A 143 8.20 8.70 1.84
C GLU A 143 9.00 7.47 1.39
N TRP A 144 8.33 6.36 1.08
CA TRP A 144 8.99 5.14 0.58
C TRP A 144 9.56 5.31 -0.82
N LEU A 145 8.84 5.99 -1.69
CA LEU A 145 9.31 6.34 -3.04
C LEU A 145 10.58 7.21 -2.97
N ASP A 146 10.55 8.26 -2.16
CA ASP A 146 11.68 9.17 -1.95
C ASP A 146 12.90 8.41 -1.40
N TRP A 147 12.70 7.57 -0.39
CA TRP A 147 13.77 6.75 0.16
C TRP A 147 14.37 5.81 -0.89
N THR A 148 13.53 5.09 -1.65
CA THR A 148 13.99 4.10 -2.63
C THR A 148 14.73 4.77 -3.80
N THR A 149 14.22 5.89 -4.30
CA THR A 149 14.90 6.67 -5.35
C THR A 149 16.21 7.25 -4.85
N THR A 150 16.28 7.70 -3.59
CA THR A 150 17.54 8.14 -2.95
C THR A 150 18.58 7.01 -2.92
N GLN A 151 18.17 5.75 -2.67
CA GLN A 151 19.11 4.62 -2.73
C GLN A 151 19.70 4.45 -4.14
N LEU A 152 18.87 4.55 -5.18
CA LEU A 152 19.33 4.48 -6.58
C LEU A 152 20.30 5.63 -6.92
N ASP A 153 20.02 6.85 -6.50
CA ASP A 153 20.89 8.02 -6.69
C ASP A 153 22.25 7.84 -5.98
N LEU A 154 22.25 7.24 -4.78
CA LEU A 154 23.47 6.90 -4.07
C LEU A 154 24.31 5.86 -4.81
N VAL A 155 23.66 4.83 -5.39
CA VAL A 155 24.38 3.85 -6.23
C VAL A 155 25.08 4.54 -7.41
N GLU A 156 24.41 5.48 -8.09
CA GLU A 156 25.00 6.25 -9.18
C GLU A 156 26.16 7.14 -8.71
N THR A 157 26.02 7.74 -7.54
CA THR A 157 27.00 8.71 -7.01
C THR A 157 28.28 8.04 -6.53
N VAL A 158 28.19 6.93 -5.79
CA VAL A 158 29.36 6.31 -5.14
C VAL A 158 29.82 5.02 -5.83
N GLY A 159 29.06 4.52 -6.77
CA GLY A 159 29.26 3.23 -7.42
C GLY A 159 28.67 2.07 -6.63
N LEU A 160 28.20 1.04 -7.35
CA LEU A 160 27.47 -0.09 -6.79
C LEU A 160 28.25 -0.83 -5.69
N GLU A 161 29.54 -1.08 -5.90
CA GLU A 161 30.38 -1.82 -4.94
C GLU A 161 30.50 -1.07 -3.60
N ASN A 162 30.78 0.24 -3.65
CA ASN A 162 30.86 1.08 -2.45
C ASN A 162 29.50 1.18 -1.76
N TYR A 163 28.43 1.32 -2.53
CA TYR A 163 27.08 1.35 -1.99
C TYR A 163 26.75 0.06 -1.25
N ILE A 164 26.94 -1.10 -1.88
CA ILE A 164 26.68 -2.41 -1.25
C ILE A 164 27.50 -2.56 0.04
N GLN A 165 28.78 -2.18 0.01
CA GLN A 165 29.62 -2.25 1.20
C GLN A 165 29.11 -1.38 2.35
N SER A 166 28.46 -0.26 2.06
CA SER A 166 27.83 0.59 3.09
C SER A 166 26.53 0.03 3.67
N GLN A 167 25.97 -1.01 3.03
CA GLN A 167 24.69 -1.62 3.43
C GLN A 167 24.82 -3.00 4.10
N ILE A 168 26.05 -3.45 4.31
CA ILE A 168 26.35 -4.71 5.01
C ILE A 168 26.15 -4.58 6.51
#